data_efc1c677d60045e39d37bf17a5e17b3b
#
_entry.id   efc1c677d60045e39d37bf17a5e17b3b
#
_cell.length_a   1.000
_cell.length_b   1.000
_cell.length_c   1.000
_cell.angle_alpha   90.00
_cell.angle_beta   90.00
_cell.angle_gamma   90.00
#
_symmetry.space_group_name_H-M   'P 1'
#
loop_
_entity.id
_entity.type
_entity.pdbx_description
1 polymer ?
#
loop_
_entity_poly.entity_id
_entity_poly.type
_entity_poly.pdbx_seq_one_letter_code
_entity_poly.pdbx_strand_id
1 'polypeptide(L)'
;MLIWEQSGLEKVMDELEIMNSNPFYNELFYGKGKVEPKDIMEELLDIKPPRFRYVVKEYGKNAAIIEYLLHNPKDGKPWLGFLMVAKACQNQGLAKKLYTECENELRKMKHPVLRLGILTGNAPAFSFWSRMGFREIEIKENEGKKIHIFEKQF
;
A
#
# COMPACT_ATOMS: atom_id res chain seq x y z
N MET A 1 11.53 -5.89 16.48
CA MET A 1 12.20 -4.84 15.69
C MET A 1 11.75 -4.94 14.23
N LEU A 2 11.40 -3.83 13.66
CA LEU A 2 11.00 -3.74 12.26
C LEU A 2 12.20 -3.38 11.40
N ILE A 3 12.37 -4.10 10.30
CA ILE A 3 13.41 -3.80 9.33
C ILE A 3 12.73 -3.59 7.97
N TRP A 4 12.97 -2.43 7.37
CA TRP A 4 12.45 -2.08 6.06
C TRP A 4 13.51 -2.43 5.01
N GLU A 5 13.21 -3.40 4.17
CA GLU A 5 14.10 -3.82 3.09
C GLU A 5 13.55 -3.36 1.76
N GLN A 6 14.36 -2.63 1.00
CA GLN A 6 13.93 -2.16 -0.31
C GLN A 6 13.50 -3.34 -1.18
N SER A 7 12.31 -3.26 -1.77
CA SER A 7 11.79 -4.33 -2.61
C SER A 7 12.28 -4.22 -4.04
N GLY A 8 12.28 -5.35 -4.72
CA GLY A 8 12.69 -5.50 -6.11
C GLY A 8 12.48 -6.94 -6.52
N LEU A 9 13.01 -7.33 -7.68
CA LEU A 9 12.81 -8.68 -8.21
C LEU A 9 13.30 -9.77 -7.24
N GLU A 10 14.31 -9.48 -6.42
CA GLU A 10 14.82 -10.42 -5.42
C GLU A 10 13.86 -10.61 -4.24
N LYS A 11 12.82 -9.78 -4.12
CA LYS A 11 11.82 -9.86 -3.07
C LYS A 11 10.49 -10.44 -3.53
N VAL A 12 10.40 -10.95 -4.76
CA VAL A 12 9.15 -11.47 -5.31
C VAL A 12 8.53 -12.53 -4.41
N MET A 13 9.32 -13.48 -3.91
CA MET A 13 8.79 -14.56 -3.08
C MET A 13 8.36 -14.07 -1.70
N ASP A 14 9.05 -13.07 -1.15
CA ASP A 14 8.66 -12.44 0.11
C ASP A 14 7.31 -11.72 -0.06
N GLU A 15 7.15 -10.95 -1.13
CA GLU A 15 5.89 -10.28 -1.42
C GLU A 15 4.77 -11.27 -1.70
N LEU A 16 5.07 -12.36 -2.41
CA LEU A 16 4.09 -13.40 -2.71
C LEU A 16 3.51 -14.01 -1.44
N GLU A 17 4.35 -14.30 -0.46
CA GLU A 17 3.92 -14.84 0.82
C GLU A 17 2.95 -13.88 1.52
N ILE A 18 3.28 -12.60 1.58
CA ILE A 18 2.42 -11.59 2.20
C ILE A 18 1.10 -11.45 1.44
N MET A 19 1.16 -11.31 0.12
CA MET A 19 -0.02 -11.16 -0.73
C MET A 19 -0.96 -12.36 -0.59
N ASN A 20 -0.44 -13.58 -0.63
CA ASN A 20 -1.26 -14.78 -0.59
C ASN A 20 -1.79 -15.12 0.81
N SER A 21 -1.35 -14.39 1.83
CA SER A 21 -1.99 -14.45 3.14
C SER A 21 -3.27 -13.59 3.19
N ASN A 22 -3.55 -12.80 2.15
CA ASN A 22 -4.70 -11.90 2.08
C ASN A 22 -5.57 -12.15 0.85
N PRO A 23 -6.26 -13.30 0.78
CA PRO A 23 -7.06 -13.66 -0.41
C PRO A 23 -8.21 -12.68 -0.69
N PHE A 24 -8.76 -12.03 0.33
CA PHE A 24 -9.83 -11.04 0.15
C PHE A 24 -9.36 -9.87 -0.75
N TYR A 25 -8.20 -9.29 -0.46
CA TYR A 25 -7.64 -8.22 -1.28
C TYR A 25 -7.32 -8.72 -2.70
N ASN A 26 -6.71 -9.91 -2.79
CA ASN A 26 -6.34 -10.47 -4.08
C ASN A 26 -7.56 -10.65 -4.97
N GLU A 27 -8.68 -11.12 -4.40
CA GLU A 27 -9.93 -11.27 -5.13
C GLU A 27 -10.45 -9.93 -5.65
N LEU A 28 -10.42 -8.90 -4.81
CA LEU A 28 -10.87 -7.57 -5.20
C LEU A 28 -10.02 -6.97 -6.33
N PHE A 29 -8.69 -7.08 -6.22
CA PHE A 29 -7.78 -6.42 -7.15
C PHE A 29 -7.50 -7.26 -8.39
N TYR A 30 -7.20 -8.55 -8.22
CA TYR A 30 -6.78 -9.42 -9.32
C TYR A 30 -7.90 -10.31 -9.85
N GLY A 31 -9.04 -10.39 -9.16
CA GLY A 31 -10.13 -11.29 -9.52
C GLY A 31 -9.85 -12.75 -9.19
N LYS A 32 -8.84 -13.02 -8.38
CA LYS A 32 -8.47 -14.38 -7.95
C LYS A 32 -7.85 -14.29 -6.55
N GLY A 33 -8.18 -15.25 -5.68
CA GLY A 33 -7.76 -15.21 -4.29
C GLY A 33 -6.26 -15.46 -4.08
N LYS A 34 -5.57 -16.02 -5.07
CA LYS A 34 -4.15 -16.33 -4.99
C LYS A 34 -3.43 -15.74 -6.21
N VAL A 35 -2.38 -14.96 -5.96
CA VAL A 35 -1.58 -14.37 -7.03
C VAL A 35 -0.35 -15.25 -7.29
N GLU A 36 0.22 -15.09 -8.47
CA GLU A 36 1.40 -15.81 -8.93
C GLU A 36 2.61 -14.90 -8.97
N PRO A 37 3.84 -15.45 -8.96
CA PRO A 37 5.04 -14.62 -9.03
C PRO A 37 5.03 -13.62 -10.19
N LYS A 38 4.49 -13.98 -11.35
CA LYS A 38 4.43 -13.10 -12.51
C LYS A 38 3.61 -11.83 -12.25
N ASP A 39 2.54 -11.94 -11.43
CA ASP A 39 1.70 -10.79 -11.10
C ASP A 39 2.49 -9.75 -10.32
N ILE A 40 3.32 -10.21 -9.40
CA ILE A 40 4.17 -9.33 -8.60
C ILE A 40 5.32 -8.79 -9.43
N MET A 41 5.93 -9.62 -10.27
CA MET A 41 7.01 -9.19 -11.14
C MET A 41 6.57 -8.07 -12.07
N GLU A 42 5.37 -8.15 -12.63
CA GLU A 42 4.81 -7.10 -13.47
C GLU A 42 4.72 -5.76 -12.74
N GLU A 43 4.28 -5.77 -11.48
CA GLU A 43 4.24 -4.55 -10.66
C GLU A 43 5.64 -4.01 -10.37
N LEU A 44 6.59 -4.89 -10.05
CA LEU A 44 7.95 -4.47 -9.70
C LEU A 44 8.73 -3.95 -10.91
N LEU A 45 8.40 -4.41 -12.11
CA LEU A 45 9.03 -3.94 -13.35
C LEU A 45 8.46 -2.62 -13.83
N ASP A 46 7.26 -2.24 -13.39
CA ASP A 46 6.66 -0.95 -13.68
C ASP A 46 7.24 0.11 -12.74
N ILE A 47 8.32 0.75 -13.18
CA ILE A 47 9.06 1.70 -12.34
C ILE A 47 8.65 3.15 -12.54
N LYS A 48 7.62 3.41 -13.31
CA LYS A 48 7.12 4.77 -13.57
C LYS A 48 5.73 4.96 -12.96
N PRO A 49 5.51 6.02 -12.17
CA PRO A 49 6.48 7.01 -11.69
C PRO A 49 7.43 6.43 -10.65
N PRO A 50 8.58 7.10 -10.36
CA PRO A 50 9.49 6.65 -9.33
C PRO A 50 8.78 6.51 -7.98
N ARG A 51 9.03 5.40 -7.31
CA ARG A 51 8.36 5.08 -6.04
C ARG A 51 9.33 4.36 -5.09
N PHE A 52 8.97 4.40 -3.82
CA PHE A 52 9.67 3.68 -2.76
C PHE A 52 8.80 2.50 -2.35
N ARG A 53 9.35 1.28 -2.46
CA ARG A 53 8.63 0.06 -2.09
C ARG A 53 9.50 -0.80 -1.21
N TYR A 54 8.92 -1.26 -0.10
CA TYR A 54 9.64 -2.03 0.91
C TYR A 54 8.88 -3.27 1.31
N VAL A 55 9.62 -4.34 1.57
CA VAL A 55 9.15 -5.47 2.37
C VAL A 55 9.61 -5.18 3.79
N VAL A 56 8.69 -5.19 4.73
CA VAL A 56 8.98 -4.96 6.14
C VAL A 56 9.03 -6.30 6.85
N LYS A 57 10.13 -6.54 7.56
CA LYS A 57 10.31 -7.75 8.35
C LYS A 57 10.23 -7.46 9.84
N GLU A 58 9.63 -8.38 10.57
CA GLU A 58 9.54 -8.33 12.02
C GLU A 58 10.03 -9.66 12.56
N TYR A 59 11.07 -9.60 13.39
CA TYR A 59 11.74 -10.82 13.90
C TYR A 59 12.14 -11.78 12.78
N GLY A 60 12.63 -11.24 11.67
CA GLY A 60 13.08 -12.03 10.52
C GLY A 60 11.95 -12.59 9.64
N LYS A 61 10.68 -12.32 9.95
CA LYS A 61 9.53 -12.80 9.20
C LYS A 61 8.95 -11.71 8.34
N ASN A 62 8.38 -12.08 7.18
CA ASN A 62 7.72 -11.15 6.29
C ASN A 62 6.43 -10.64 6.92
N ALA A 63 6.41 -9.35 7.26
CA ALA A 63 5.30 -8.76 8.02
C ALA A 63 4.41 -7.85 7.19
N ALA A 64 4.97 -7.11 6.21
CA ALA A 64 4.18 -6.15 5.44
C ALA A 64 4.88 -5.73 4.14
N ILE A 65 4.08 -5.17 3.23
CA ILE A 65 4.56 -4.46 2.04
C ILE A 65 4.05 -3.03 2.18
N ILE A 66 4.92 -2.05 1.94
CA ILE A 66 4.53 -0.64 1.88
C ILE A 66 5.17 0.03 0.68
N GLU A 67 4.38 0.82 -0.05
CA GLU A 67 4.84 1.57 -1.20
C GLU A 67 4.29 2.98 -1.16
N TYR A 68 5.13 3.95 -1.45
CA TYR A 68 4.67 5.33 -1.61
C TYR A 68 5.51 6.04 -2.67
N LEU A 69 4.93 7.09 -3.23
CA LEU A 69 5.61 7.96 -4.18
C LEU A 69 5.47 9.41 -3.72
N LEU A 70 6.50 10.21 -3.98
CA LEU A 70 6.54 11.59 -3.53
C LEU A 70 5.83 12.54 -4.49
N HIS A 71 5.70 12.14 -5.75
CA HIS A 71 5.13 12.98 -6.78
C HIS A 71 4.41 12.14 -7.82
N ASN A 72 3.07 12.18 -7.78
CA ASN A 72 2.27 11.57 -8.83
C ASN A 72 2.18 12.57 -9.99
N PRO A 73 2.63 12.20 -11.21
CA PRO A 73 2.61 13.15 -12.34
C PRO A 73 1.21 13.64 -12.74
N LYS A 74 0.16 12.91 -12.33
CA LYS A 74 -1.22 13.31 -12.66
C LYS A 74 -1.73 14.47 -11.81
N ASP A 75 -1.31 14.57 -10.55
CA ASP A 75 -1.81 15.59 -9.63
C ASP A 75 -0.70 16.35 -8.87
N GLY A 76 0.55 15.93 -9.03
CA GLY A 76 1.69 16.55 -8.38
C GLY A 76 1.80 16.31 -6.89
N LYS A 77 1.05 15.33 -6.36
CA LYS A 77 0.96 15.08 -4.92
C LYS A 77 1.60 13.75 -4.54
N PRO A 78 2.02 13.60 -3.26
CA PRO A 78 2.47 12.30 -2.79
C PRO A 78 1.29 11.35 -2.62
N TRP A 79 1.56 10.06 -2.86
CA TRP A 79 0.57 9.00 -2.76
C TRP A 79 1.12 7.83 -1.98
N LEU A 80 0.28 7.25 -1.12
CA LEU A 80 0.54 5.92 -0.57
C LEU A 80 -0.03 4.91 -1.58
N GLY A 81 0.86 4.24 -2.30
CA GLY A 81 0.47 3.35 -3.38
C GLY A 81 -0.01 1.98 -2.90
N PHE A 82 0.54 1.49 -1.80
CA PHE A 82 0.18 0.18 -1.28
C PHE A 82 0.59 0.04 0.17
N LEU A 83 -0.24 -0.61 0.97
CA LEU A 83 0.10 -1.04 2.33
C LEU A 83 -0.68 -2.31 2.63
N MET A 84 0.03 -3.40 2.82
CA MET A 84 -0.57 -4.68 3.16
C MET A 84 0.20 -5.32 4.30
N VAL A 85 -0.50 -5.75 5.33
CA VAL A 85 0.08 -6.48 6.47
C VAL A 85 -0.22 -7.96 6.30
N ALA A 86 0.79 -8.80 6.49
CA ALA A 86 0.62 -10.25 6.44
C ALA A 86 -0.46 -10.68 7.46
N LYS A 87 -1.25 -11.67 7.09
CA LYS A 87 -2.39 -12.12 7.91
C LYS A 87 -1.99 -12.39 9.36
N ALA A 88 -0.88 -13.07 9.56
CA ALA A 88 -0.40 -13.42 10.90
C ALA A 88 0.04 -12.23 11.74
N CYS A 89 0.28 -11.07 11.09
CA CYS A 89 0.73 -9.85 11.76
C CYS A 89 -0.36 -8.80 11.91
N GLN A 90 -1.59 -9.10 11.50
CA GLN A 90 -2.73 -8.19 11.57
C GLN A 90 -3.26 -8.06 13.00
N ASN A 91 -4.03 -6.98 13.23
CA ASN A 91 -4.68 -6.69 14.52
C ASN A 91 -3.69 -6.47 15.68
N GLN A 92 -2.49 -6.01 15.37
CA GLN A 92 -1.43 -5.72 16.34
C GLN A 92 -0.92 -4.28 16.23
N GLY A 93 -1.61 -3.45 15.46
CA GLY A 93 -1.24 -2.05 15.26
C GLY A 93 -0.10 -1.82 14.27
N LEU A 94 0.32 -2.83 13.53
CA LEU A 94 1.45 -2.72 12.61
C LEU A 94 1.17 -1.76 11.45
N ALA A 95 0.00 -1.84 10.83
CA ALA A 95 -0.36 -0.95 9.73
C ALA A 95 -0.31 0.53 10.18
N LYS A 96 -0.86 0.82 11.35
CA LYS A 96 -0.83 2.16 11.93
C LYS A 96 0.61 2.63 12.16
N LYS A 97 1.45 1.75 12.68
CA LYS A 97 2.86 2.07 12.95
C LYS A 97 3.62 2.39 11.66
N LEU A 98 3.46 1.55 10.65
CA LEU A 98 4.13 1.76 9.35
C LEU A 98 3.64 3.03 8.67
N TYR A 99 2.33 3.25 8.67
CA TYR A 99 1.77 4.47 8.12
C TYR A 99 2.29 5.71 8.85
N THR A 100 2.34 5.67 10.18
CA THR A 100 2.81 6.81 10.97
C THR A 100 4.26 7.16 10.65
N GLU A 101 5.11 6.16 10.44
CA GLU A 101 6.50 6.40 10.02
C GLU A 101 6.55 7.07 8.64
N CYS A 102 5.73 6.61 7.71
CA CYS A 102 5.61 7.21 6.38
C CYS A 102 5.14 8.67 6.47
N GLU A 103 4.09 8.92 7.24
CA GLU A 103 3.57 10.28 7.44
C GLU A 103 4.64 11.20 8.02
N ASN A 104 5.38 10.74 9.02
CA ASN A 104 6.44 11.54 9.64
C ASN A 104 7.51 11.93 8.63
N GLU A 105 7.92 11.03 7.75
CA GLU A 105 8.89 11.34 6.71
C GLU A 105 8.35 12.38 5.72
N LEU A 106 7.09 12.24 5.31
CA LEU A 106 6.46 13.20 4.40
C LEU A 106 6.34 14.58 5.05
N ARG A 107 6.01 14.64 6.34
CA ARG A 107 5.95 15.91 7.08
C ARG A 107 7.32 16.57 7.18
N LYS A 108 8.38 15.79 7.41
CA LYS A 108 9.76 16.33 7.41
C LYS A 108 10.12 16.93 6.06
N MET A 109 9.65 16.34 4.97
CA MET A 109 9.85 16.85 3.61
C MET A 109 8.90 18.00 3.26
N LYS A 110 8.05 18.42 4.22
CA LYS A 110 7.09 19.52 4.09
C LYS A 110 6.04 19.28 3.01
N HIS A 111 5.67 18.03 2.77
CA HIS A 111 4.51 17.74 1.92
C HIS A 111 3.23 18.13 2.66
N PRO A 112 2.29 18.85 2.03
CA PRO A 112 1.09 19.33 2.73
C PRO A 112 -0.03 18.31 2.80
N VAL A 113 -0.02 17.28 1.96
CA VAL A 113 -1.09 16.28 1.87
C VAL A 113 -0.53 14.93 1.50
N LEU A 114 -1.33 13.88 1.72
CA LEU A 114 -1.07 12.54 1.21
C LEU A 114 -2.38 11.98 0.66
N ARG A 115 -2.32 11.31 -0.49
CA ARG A 115 -3.47 10.66 -1.12
C ARG A 115 -3.28 9.16 -1.20
N LEU A 116 -4.39 8.45 -1.29
CA LEU A 116 -4.41 7.01 -1.54
C LEU A 116 -5.70 6.62 -2.23
N GLY A 117 -5.72 5.44 -2.84
CA GLY A 117 -6.91 4.89 -3.49
C GLY A 117 -7.41 3.65 -2.78
N ILE A 118 -8.73 3.53 -2.66
CA ILE A 118 -9.37 2.36 -2.07
C ILE A 118 -10.37 1.80 -3.08
N LEU A 119 -10.24 0.51 -3.39
CA LEU A 119 -11.19 -0.17 -4.27
C LEU A 119 -12.57 -0.27 -3.62
N THR A 120 -13.62 -0.08 -4.41
CA THR A 120 -14.99 -0.37 -3.97
C THR A 120 -15.06 -1.81 -3.47
N GLY A 121 -15.72 -2.01 -2.32
CA GLY A 121 -15.83 -3.32 -1.70
C GLY A 121 -14.80 -3.60 -0.61
N ASN A 122 -13.79 -2.75 -0.48
CA ASN A 122 -12.77 -2.93 0.55
C ASN A 122 -13.17 -2.18 1.84
N ALA A 123 -14.21 -2.66 2.51
CA ALA A 123 -14.72 -2.02 3.72
C ALA A 123 -13.66 -1.89 4.85
N PRO A 124 -12.81 -2.88 5.10
CA PRO A 124 -11.77 -2.72 6.12
C PRO A 124 -10.84 -1.55 5.84
N ALA A 125 -10.46 -1.32 4.58
CA ALA A 125 -9.61 -0.19 4.21
C ALA A 125 -10.32 1.13 4.41
N PHE A 126 -11.60 1.25 4.01
CA PHE A 126 -12.39 2.45 4.26
C PHE A 126 -12.40 2.81 5.73
N SER A 127 -12.66 1.84 6.59
CA SER A 127 -12.69 2.04 8.04
C SER A 127 -11.32 2.46 8.57
N PHE A 128 -10.27 1.75 8.19
CA PHE A 128 -8.92 2.03 8.66
C PHE A 128 -8.46 3.43 8.29
N TRP A 129 -8.55 3.79 7.01
CA TRP A 129 -8.05 5.07 6.53
C TRP A 129 -8.88 6.25 7.03
N SER A 130 -10.20 6.05 7.22
CA SER A 130 -11.04 7.08 7.84
C SER A 130 -10.60 7.35 9.29
N ARG A 131 -10.28 6.30 10.04
CA ARG A 131 -9.76 6.46 11.42
C ARG A 131 -8.39 7.13 11.44
N MET A 132 -7.59 6.97 10.37
CA MET A 132 -6.29 7.61 10.26
C MET A 132 -6.38 9.09 9.84
N GLY A 133 -7.58 9.60 9.60
CA GLY A 133 -7.79 11.00 9.28
C GLY A 133 -7.96 11.32 7.80
N PHE A 134 -8.06 10.31 6.95
CA PHE A 134 -8.29 10.49 5.52
C PHE A 134 -9.78 10.70 5.23
N ARG A 135 -10.08 11.49 4.18
CA ARG A 135 -11.43 11.73 3.71
C ARG A 135 -11.50 11.48 2.21
N GLU A 136 -12.63 10.93 1.76
CA GLU A 136 -12.87 10.76 0.34
C GLU A 136 -13.04 12.12 -0.34
N ILE A 137 -12.34 12.32 -1.45
CA ILE A 137 -12.43 13.55 -2.23
C ILE A 137 -12.96 13.32 -3.63
N GLU A 138 -12.87 12.09 -4.15
CA GLU A 138 -13.22 11.80 -5.53
C GLU A 138 -13.38 10.30 -5.72
N ILE A 139 -14.20 9.91 -6.71
CA ILE A 139 -14.29 8.51 -7.16
C ILE A 139 -13.88 8.50 -8.62
N LYS A 140 -12.92 7.64 -8.96
CA LYS A 140 -12.46 7.43 -10.33
C LYS A 140 -12.74 6.01 -10.77
N GLU A 141 -12.94 5.82 -12.07
CA GLU A 141 -13.07 4.51 -12.67
C GLU A 141 -11.82 4.25 -13.51
N ASN A 142 -11.20 3.09 -13.28
CA ASN A 142 -10.01 2.67 -13.99
C ASN A 142 -10.13 1.19 -14.34
N GLU A 143 -10.09 0.86 -15.62
CA GLU A 143 -10.19 -0.52 -16.11
C GLU A 143 -11.40 -1.27 -15.55
N GLY A 144 -12.54 -0.59 -15.49
CA GLY A 144 -13.79 -1.17 -14.98
C GLY A 144 -13.90 -1.25 -13.47
N LYS A 145 -12.90 -0.76 -12.74
CA LYS A 145 -12.92 -0.73 -11.27
C LYS A 145 -13.12 0.68 -10.78
N LYS A 146 -13.94 0.82 -9.73
CA LYS A 146 -14.11 2.11 -9.06
C LYS A 146 -13.12 2.24 -7.93
N ILE A 147 -12.40 3.35 -7.93
CA ILE A 147 -11.38 3.67 -6.94
C ILE A 147 -11.81 4.95 -6.22
N HIS A 148 -11.90 4.87 -4.91
CA HIS A 148 -12.21 6.01 -4.05
C HIS A 148 -10.89 6.68 -3.66
N ILE A 149 -10.74 7.93 -4.04
CA ILE A 149 -9.53 8.70 -3.73
C ILE A 149 -9.71 9.35 -2.38
N PHE A 150 -8.84 9.05 -1.45
CA PHE A 150 -8.82 9.60 -0.10
C PHE A 150 -7.62 10.53 0.07
N GLU A 151 -7.81 11.60 0.84
CA GLU A 151 -6.77 12.58 1.12
C GLU A 151 -6.73 12.90 2.61
N LYS A 152 -5.51 13.05 3.12
CA LYS A 152 -5.27 13.62 4.44
C LYS A 152 -4.41 14.86 4.30
N GLN A 153 -4.86 15.96 4.91
CA GLN A 153 -4.08 17.19 4.99
C GLN A 153 -3.24 17.15 6.26
N PHE A 154 -2.00 17.50 6.10
CA PHE A 154 -1.05 17.52 7.21
C PHE A 154 -1.02 18.85 7.95
#